data_c3e3cdfdd5ecb9aa9139a7209fda31b9
#
_entry.id   c3e3cdfdd5ecb9aa9139a7209fda31b9
#
_cell.length_a   1.000
_cell.length_b   1.000
_cell.length_c   1.000
_cell.angle_alpha   90.00
_cell.angle_beta   90.00
_cell.angle_gamma   90.00
#
_symmetry.space_group_name_H-M   'P 1'
#
loop_
_entity.id
_entity.type
_entity.pdbx_description
1 polymer ?
#
loop_
_entity_poly.entity_id
_entity_poly.type
_entity_poly.pdbx_seq_one_letter_code
_entity_poly.pdbx_strand_id
1 'polypeptide(L)'
;GSEMCIRDSAGRGKSMKRLLNTLYITSGNRYLSLDGENVVVMEDKKEIGRIPLHNLQAIVTFGYTGASPALMGACAQRDIELSFMSGNGRFLARVSGEEKGNVTLRKTQYRISEKKEESVKIANNFILGKVYNARWVLERAARDYSMRLDAELLKKKSAFLGQSMNKIRQCEDAGTLLGLEGEAASVYFSTFDELILQQKEDFYFHGRNKRPPLDLSLIHI
;
A
#
# COMPACT_ATOMS: atom_id res chain seq x y z
N GLY A 1 -14.69 7.38 -10.50
CA GLY A 1 -14.49 5.95 -10.45
C GLY A 1 -13.17 5.57 -11.07
N SER A 2 -12.15 5.32 -10.26
CA SER A 2 -10.91 4.72 -10.75
C SER A 2 -10.82 3.32 -10.20
N GLU A 3 -11.21 2.35 -11.03
CA GLU A 3 -10.96 0.94 -10.80
C GLU A 3 -9.49 0.66 -11.08
N MET A 4 -8.74 0.36 -10.03
CA MET A 4 -7.38 -0.15 -10.19
C MET A 4 -7.47 -1.67 -10.34
N CYS A 5 -7.59 -2.14 -11.60
CA CYS A 5 -7.54 -3.55 -11.95
C CYS A 5 -6.12 -4.07 -11.91
N ILE A 6 -5.77 -4.86 -10.90
CA ILE A 6 -4.59 -5.72 -10.93
C ILE A 6 -4.98 -7.00 -11.70
N ARG A 7 -4.46 -7.16 -12.92
CA ARG A 7 -4.58 -8.41 -13.67
C ARG A 7 -3.49 -9.37 -13.23
N ASP A 8 -3.85 -10.39 -12.49
CA ASP A 8 -3.02 -11.58 -12.32
C ASP A 8 -3.27 -12.57 -13.46
N SER A 9 -2.26 -12.76 -14.29
CA SER A 9 -2.23 -13.83 -15.28
C SER A 9 -1.38 -14.98 -14.73
N ALA A 10 -2.00 -16.00 -14.19
CA ALA A 10 -1.59 -17.41 -14.30
C ALA A 10 -2.53 -18.35 -13.54
N GLY A 11 -3.14 -19.26 -14.28
CA GLY A 11 -3.30 -20.67 -13.97
C GLY A 11 -4.27 -21.11 -12.84
N ARG A 12 -5.50 -21.52 -13.25
CA ARG A 12 -6.35 -22.56 -12.66
C ARG A 12 -6.60 -22.52 -11.14
N GLY A 13 -7.67 -21.92 -10.82
CA GLY A 13 -8.42 -21.87 -9.60
C GLY A 13 -9.18 -20.57 -9.64
N LYS A 14 -10.53 -20.60 -9.65
CA LYS A 14 -11.34 -19.38 -9.56
C LYS A 14 -11.08 -18.73 -8.20
N SER A 15 -9.94 -18.05 -8.06
CA SER A 15 -9.70 -17.08 -7.02
C SER A 15 -10.68 -15.95 -7.29
N MET A 16 -11.70 -15.85 -6.48
CA MET A 16 -12.59 -14.70 -6.48
C MET A 16 -11.74 -13.46 -6.28
N LYS A 17 -11.67 -12.57 -7.28
CA LYS A 17 -11.00 -11.27 -7.15
C LYS A 17 -11.63 -10.54 -5.95
N ARG A 18 -10.91 -10.42 -4.85
CA ARG A 18 -11.27 -9.51 -3.76
C ARG A 18 -11.03 -8.09 -4.26
N LEU A 19 -12.09 -7.42 -4.64
CA LEU A 19 -12.08 -5.97 -4.81
C LEU A 19 -12.01 -5.37 -3.40
N LEU A 20 -11.12 -4.40 -3.19
CA LEU A 20 -11.10 -3.59 -1.97
C LEU A 20 -12.36 -2.72 -1.97
N ASN A 21 -13.39 -3.14 -1.26
CA ASN A 21 -14.66 -2.42 -1.19
C ASN A 21 -14.62 -1.51 0.04
N THR A 22 -14.25 -0.26 -0.17
CA THR A 22 -14.32 0.78 0.85
C THR A 22 -15.46 1.73 0.56
N LEU A 23 -16.33 1.92 1.54
CA LEU A 23 -17.40 2.90 1.51
C LEU A 23 -16.90 4.24 2.04
N TYR A 24 -16.91 5.27 1.19
CA TYR A 24 -16.57 6.63 1.58
C TYR A 24 -17.82 7.48 1.77
N ILE A 25 -17.99 8.07 2.95
CA ILE A 25 -19.07 9.01 3.26
C ILE A 25 -18.46 10.41 3.36
N THR A 26 -18.58 11.17 2.29
CA THR A 26 -17.92 12.49 2.16
C THR A 26 -18.77 13.68 2.64
N SER A 27 -20.06 13.46 2.93
CA SER A 27 -20.96 14.51 3.41
C SER A 27 -21.14 14.44 4.91
N GLY A 28 -20.89 15.53 5.64
CA GLY A 28 -20.88 15.57 7.11
C GLY A 28 -22.24 15.44 7.81
N ASN A 29 -23.37 15.54 7.08
CA ASN A 29 -24.73 15.49 7.66
C ASN A 29 -25.34 14.09 7.60
N ARG A 30 -24.53 13.06 7.36
CA ARG A 30 -25.02 11.69 7.22
C ARG A 30 -24.81 10.89 8.50
N TYR A 31 -25.76 10.01 8.77
CA TYR A 31 -25.69 9.08 9.89
C TYR A 31 -25.73 7.65 9.37
N LEU A 32 -24.90 6.78 9.94
CA LEU A 32 -24.81 5.38 9.54
C LEU A 32 -25.51 4.50 10.56
N SER A 33 -26.39 3.63 10.11
CA SER A 33 -27.08 2.66 10.97
C SER A 33 -26.95 1.26 10.40
N LEU A 34 -27.19 0.27 11.26
CA LEU A 34 -27.29 -1.14 10.88
C LEU A 34 -28.75 -1.49 10.71
N ASP A 35 -29.10 -2.13 9.60
CA ASP A 35 -30.39 -2.79 9.40
C ASP A 35 -30.16 -4.17 8.76
N GLY A 36 -30.38 -5.22 9.56
CA GLY A 36 -30.01 -6.58 9.21
C GLY A 36 -28.51 -6.71 8.91
N GLU A 37 -28.18 -7.13 7.72
CA GLU A 37 -26.80 -7.28 7.22
C GLU A 37 -26.35 -6.08 6.36
N ASN A 38 -27.03 -4.93 6.47
CA ASN A 38 -26.73 -3.77 5.63
C ASN A 38 -26.34 -2.54 6.46
N VAL A 39 -25.41 -1.77 5.91
CA VAL A 39 -25.19 -0.38 6.30
C VAL A 39 -26.25 0.48 5.63
N VAL A 40 -27.02 1.20 6.42
CA VAL A 40 -28.01 2.18 5.94
C VAL A 40 -27.43 3.57 6.15
N VAL A 41 -27.36 4.34 5.06
CA VAL A 41 -26.92 5.73 5.08
C VAL A 41 -28.16 6.62 5.19
N MET A 42 -28.22 7.41 6.25
CA MET A 42 -29.34 8.30 6.57
C MET A 42 -28.92 9.76 6.39
N GLU A 43 -29.80 10.58 5.82
CA GLU A 43 -29.70 12.04 5.76
C GLU A 43 -31.05 12.63 6.14
N ASP A 44 -31.08 13.53 7.11
CA ASP A 44 -32.30 14.14 7.66
C ASP A 44 -33.41 13.09 8.00
N LYS A 45 -32.99 12.00 8.64
CA LYS A 45 -33.85 10.87 9.03
C LYS A 45 -34.44 10.06 7.85
N LYS A 46 -34.01 10.32 6.62
CA LYS A 46 -34.41 9.54 5.44
C LYS A 46 -33.27 8.64 4.99
N GLU A 47 -33.61 7.42 4.61
CA GLU A 47 -32.65 6.51 3.98
C GLU A 47 -32.31 7.04 2.58
N ILE A 48 -31.03 7.24 2.32
CA ILE A 48 -30.50 7.66 1.03
C ILE A 48 -29.69 6.57 0.32
N GLY A 49 -29.30 5.53 1.05
CA GLY A 49 -28.56 4.41 0.50
C GLY A 49 -28.46 3.23 1.45
N ARG A 50 -28.31 2.05 0.86
CA ARG A 50 -28.20 0.77 1.56
C ARG A 50 -27.12 -0.09 0.92
N ILE A 51 -26.17 -0.61 1.71
CA ILE A 51 -25.03 -1.35 1.21
C ILE A 51 -24.80 -2.57 2.09
N PRO A 52 -24.72 -3.79 1.50
CA PRO A 52 -24.46 -5.01 2.25
C PRO A 52 -23.09 -4.99 2.92
N LEU A 53 -23.02 -5.33 4.21
CA LEU A 53 -21.76 -5.38 5.00
C LEU A 53 -20.78 -6.40 4.45
N HIS A 54 -21.24 -7.53 3.95
CA HIS A 54 -20.35 -8.58 3.43
C HIS A 54 -19.52 -8.16 2.21
N ASN A 55 -19.93 -7.08 1.53
CA ASN A 55 -19.18 -6.50 0.42
C ASN A 55 -18.12 -5.49 0.87
N LEU A 56 -18.13 -5.10 2.15
CA LEU A 56 -17.27 -4.04 2.66
C LEU A 56 -16.06 -4.61 3.42
N GLN A 57 -14.93 -3.98 3.23
CA GLN A 57 -13.72 -4.16 4.03
C GLN A 57 -13.44 -2.96 4.93
N ALA A 58 -13.87 -1.77 4.51
CA ALA A 58 -13.72 -0.56 5.28
C ALA A 58 -14.87 0.42 5.02
N ILE A 59 -15.14 1.26 6.01
CA ILE A 59 -16.04 2.41 5.95
C ILE A 59 -15.25 3.62 6.46
N VAL A 60 -15.15 4.66 5.66
CA VAL A 60 -14.45 5.90 6.02
C VAL A 60 -15.43 7.05 5.94
N THR A 61 -15.61 7.77 7.05
CA THR A 61 -16.52 8.93 7.11
C THR A 61 -15.72 10.21 7.24
N PHE A 62 -16.18 11.26 6.59
CA PHE A 62 -15.59 12.60 6.64
C PHE A 62 -16.57 13.60 7.26
N GLY A 63 -16.05 14.47 8.10
CA GLY A 63 -16.87 15.43 8.85
C GLY A 63 -17.43 14.83 10.14
N TYR A 64 -18.52 15.43 10.65
CA TYR A 64 -19.15 14.99 11.91
C TYR A 64 -20.25 13.95 11.69
N THR A 65 -19.98 12.99 10.85
CA THR A 65 -20.88 11.84 10.60
C THR A 65 -20.86 10.91 11.79
N GLY A 66 -22.04 10.54 12.29
CA GLY A 66 -22.20 9.55 13.36
C GLY A 66 -22.49 8.15 12.81
N ALA A 67 -22.26 7.15 13.66
CA ALA A 67 -22.67 5.77 13.38
C ALA A 67 -23.35 5.15 14.60
N SER A 68 -24.32 4.26 14.37
CA SER A 68 -25.01 3.57 15.47
C SER A 68 -24.08 2.58 16.17
N PRO A 69 -24.21 2.39 17.51
CA PRO A 69 -23.45 1.38 18.25
C PRO A 69 -23.62 -0.03 17.67
N ALA A 70 -24.81 -0.35 17.16
CA ALA A 70 -25.08 -1.63 16.49
C ALA A 70 -24.21 -1.82 15.23
N LEU A 71 -24.07 -0.79 14.40
CA LEU A 71 -23.18 -0.83 13.23
C LEU A 71 -21.73 -0.93 13.64
N MET A 72 -21.30 -0.16 14.66
CA MET A 72 -19.95 -0.23 15.19
C MET A 72 -19.59 -1.65 15.64
N GLY A 73 -20.50 -2.29 16.43
CA GLY A 73 -20.32 -3.66 16.89
C GLY A 73 -20.29 -4.68 15.75
N ALA A 74 -21.17 -4.52 14.75
CA ALA A 74 -21.19 -5.39 13.57
C ALA A 74 -19.91 -5.28 12.74
N CYS A 75 -19.35 -4.08 12.57
CA CYS A 75 -18.08 -3.84 11.91
C CYS A 75 -16.94 -4.49 12.70
N ALA A 76 -16.88 -4.28 14.00
CA ALA A 76 -15.85 -4.85 14.87
C ALA A 76 -15.83 -6.40 14.84
N GLN A 77 -17.00 -7.04 14.86
CA GLN A 77 -17.12 -8.50 14.80
C GLN A 77 -16.68 -9.10 13.46
N ARG A 78 -16.86 -8.35 12.36
CA ARG A 78 -16.56 -8.79 10.98
C ARG A 78 -15.22 -8.32 10.46
N ASP A 79 -14.40 -7.69 11.33
CA ASP A 79 -13.11 -7.08 10.95
C ASP A 79 -13.25 -6.05 9.81
N ILE A 80 -14.39 -5.34 9.75
CA ILE A 80 -14.61 -4.22 8.84
C ILE A 80 -14.09 -2.95 9.54
N GLU A 81 -13.13 -2.28 8.93
CA GLU A 81 -12.60 -1.04 9.49
C GLU A 81 -13.63 0.08 9.38
N LEU A 82 -13.99 0.71 10.51
CA LEU A 82 -14.84 1.91 10.52
C LEU A 82 -14.03 3.06 11.11
N SER A 83 -13.66 4.01 10.25
CA SER A 83 -12.82 5.15 10.60
C SER A 83 -13.55 6.48 10.41
N PHE A 84 -13.34 7.39 11.34
CA PHE A 84 -13.89 8.74 11.35
C PHE A 84 -12.78 9.75 11.08
N MET A 85 -13.00 10.60 10.07
CA MET A 85 -12.09 11.67 9.67
C MET A 85 -12.75 13.03 9.81
N SER A 86 -11.97 14.07 10.05
CA SER A 86 -12.45 15.44 9.90
C SER A 86 -12.81 15.75 8.43
N GLY A 87 -13.51 16.86 8.18
CA GLY A 87 -13.80 17.29 6.80
C GLY A 87 -12.55 17.47 5.93
N ASN A 88 -11.41 17.75 6.54
CA ASN A 88 -10.11 17.92 5.87
C ASN A 88 -9.26 16.63 5.84
N GLY A 89 -9.85 15.48 6.17
CA GLY A 89 -9.15 14.19 6.12
C GLY A 89 -8.23 13.89 7.31
N ARG A 90 -8.25 14.69 8.40
CA ARG A 90 -7.50 14.37 9.61
C ARG A 90 -8.20 13.23 10.35
N PHE A 91 -7.45 12.20 10.72
CA PHE A 91 -7.95 11.09 11.53
C PHE A 91 -8.46 11.57 12.89
N LEU A 92 -9.65 11.11 13.28
CA LEU A 92 -10.28 11.40 14.57
C LEU A 92 -10.37 10.17 15.45
N ALA A 93 -10.98 9.10 14.94
CA ALA A 93 -11.19 7.86 15.67
C ALA A 93 -11.40 6.68 14.72
N ARG A 94 -11.23 5.48 15.24
CA ARG A 94 -11.67 4.24 14.58
C ARG A 94 -12.32 3.31 15.57
N VAL A 95 -13.23 2.47 15.07
CA VAL A 95 -13.82 1.38 15.84
C VAL A 95 -12.84 0.21 15.83
N SER A 96 -12.51 -0.27 17.03
CA SER A 96 -11.69 -1.47 17.23
C SER A 96 -12.53 -2.54 17.90
N GLY A 97 -12.47 -3.76 17.39
CA GLY A 97 -12.99 -4.95 18.04
C GLY A 97 -12.06 -5.49 19.12
N GLU A 98 -12.41 -6.66 19.66
CA GLU A 98 -11.53 -7.38 20.57
C GLU A 98 -10.20 -7.70 19.87
N GLU A 99 -9.09 -7.55 20.60
CA GLU A 99 -7.78 -7.90 20.07
C GLU A 99 -7.65 -9.41 19.84
N LYS A 100 -7.78 -9.81 18.58
CA LYS A 100 -7.47 -11.15 18.11
C LYS A 100 -5.98 -11.21 17.79
N GLY A 101 -5.19 -11.84 18.63
CA GLY A 101 -3.76 -11.86 18.38
C GLY A 101 -3.05 -13.06 19.00
N ASN A 102 -2.07 -13.58 18.29
CA ASN A 102 -1.18 -14.60 18.79
C ASN A 102 -0.12 -13.96 19.70
N VAL A 103 -0.33 -14.04 21.01
CA VAL A 103 0.60 -13.49 22.02
C VAL A 103 2.01 -14.10 21.87
N THR A 104 2.10 -15.39 21.50
CA THR A 104 3.39 -16.06 21.30
C THR A 104 4.14 -15.50 20.10
N LEU A 105 3.43 -15.17 19.01
CA LEU A 105 4.01 -14.50 17.85
C LEU A 105 4.54 -13.10 18.21
N ARG A 106 3.76 -12.30 18.94
CA ARG A 106 4.20 -10.97 19.39
C ARG A 106 5.44 -11.07 20.29
N LYS A 107 5.46 -12.01 21.25
CA LYS A 107 6.66 -12.27 22.08
C LYS A 107 7.87 -12.64 21.24
N THR A 108 7.67 -13.47 20.22
CA THR A 108 8.75 -13.86 19.29
C THR A 108 9.26 -12.67 18.50
N GLN A 109 8.36 -11.80 17.99
CA GLN A 109 8.75 -10.57 17.29
C GLN A 109 9.60 -9.65 18.18
N TYR A 110 9.21 -9.45 19.44
CA TYR A 110 10.01 -8.67 20.39
C TYR A 110 11.39 -9.29 20.63
N ARG A 111 11.48 -10.61 20.86
CA ARG A 111 12.76 -11.30 21.06
C ARG A 111 13.67 -11.20 19.84
N ILE A 112 13.09 -11.33 18.63
CA ILE A 112 13.84 -11.19 17.37
C ILE A 112 14.34 -9.75 17.21
N SER A 113 13.53 -8.74 17.55
CA SER A 113 13.93 -7.32 17.41
C SER A 113 15.11 -6.95 18.30
N GLU A 114 15.31 -7.63 19.43
CA GLU A 114 16.45 -7.43 20.34
C GLU A 114 17.75 -8.08 19.83
N LYS A 115 17.65 -9.06 18.92
CA LYS A 115 18.78 -9.82 18.38
C LYS A 115 19.12 -9.33 16.96
N LYS A 116 20.24 -8.61 16.84
CA LYS A 116 20.67 -8.02 15.56
C LYS A 116 20.75 -9.04 14.42
N GLU A 117 21.34 -10.21 14.68
CA GLU A 117 21.50 -11.27 13.67
C GLU A 117 20.17 -11.83 13.15
N GLU A 118 19.18 -12.00 14.04
CA GLU A 118 17.86 -12.48 13.66
C GLU A 118 17.06 -11.38 12.93
N SER A 119 17.19 -10.12 13.36
CA SER A 119 16.57 -8.97 12.72
C SER A 119 17.10 -8.76 11.30
N VAL A 120 18.41 -8.93 11.07
CA VAL A 120 19.02 -8.80 9.74
C VAL A 120 18.48 -9.83 8.77
N LYS A 121 18.23 -11.07 9.19
CA LYS A 121 17.63 -12.11 8.33
C LYS A 121 16.24 -11.72 7.84
N ILE A 122 15.44 -11.08 8.70
CA ILE A 122 14.10 -10.59 8.33
C ILE A 122 14.23 -9.38 7.41
N ALA A 123 15.13 -8.42 7.74
CA ALA A 123 15.38 -7.24 6.92
C ALA A 123 15.87 -7.61 5.51
N ASN A 124 16.73 -8.64 5.39
CA ASN A 124 17.15 -9.17 4.10
C ASN A 124 15.98 -9.56 3.22
N ASN A 125 14.98 -10.26 3.76
CA ASN A 125 13.82 -10.69 2.99
C ASN A 125 12.99 -9.49 2.49
N PHE A 126 12.82 -8.44 3.32
CA PHE A 126 12.12 -7.23 2.89
C PHE A 126 12.88 -6.49 1.78
N ILE A 127 14.21 -6.34 1.94
CA ILE A 127 15.02 -5.65 0.95
C ILE A 127 15.13 -6.47 -0.34
N LEU A 128 15.25 -7.80 -0.26
CA LEU A 128 15.16 -8.67 -1.42
C LEU A 128 13.84 -8.49 -2.18
N GLY A 129 12.71 -8.48 -1.48
CA GLY A 129 11.40 -8.24 -2.09
C GLY A 129 11.32 -6.86 -2.77
N LYS A 130 11.84 -5.82 -2.11
CA LYS A 130 11.91 -4.47 -2.66
C LYS A 130 12.75 -4.41 -3.96
N VAL A 131 13.96 -4.95 -3.92
CA VAL A 131 14.88 -4.94 -5.09
C VAL A 131 14.34 -5.82 -6.22
N TYR A 132 13.74 -6.96 -5.88
CA TYR A 132 13.07 -7.82 -6.84
C TYR A 132 11.94 -7.07 -7.58
N ASN A 133 11.07 -6.38 -6.85
CA ASN A 133 9.99 -5.62 -7.45
C ASN A 133 10.52 -4.47 -8.32
N ALA A 134 11.52 -3.72 -7.86
CA ALA A 134 12.18 -2.68 -8.63
C ALA A 134 12.76 -3.23 -9.95
N ARG A 135 13.44 -4.37 -9.88
CA ARG A 135 13.96 -5.07 -11.07
C ARG A 135 12.84 -5.41 -12.06
N TRP A 136 11.74 -6.00 -11.57
CA TRP A 136 10.62 -6.38 -12.43
C TRP A 136 9.93 -5.20 -13.09
N VAL A 137 9.88 -4.04 -12.44
CA VAL A 137 9.38 -2.80 -13.07
C VAL A 137 10.24 -2.43 -14.28
N LEU A 138 11.58 -2.47 -14.15
CA LEU A 138 12.50 -2.17 -15.25
C LEU A 138 12.40 -3.20 -16.39
N GLU A 139 12.36 -4.51 -16.06
CA GLU A 139 12.22 -5.58 -17.06
C GLU A 139 10.90 -5.46 -17.83
N ARG A 140 9.82 -5.15 -17.12
CA ARG A 140 8.51 -4.96 -17.74
C ARG A 140 8.49 -3.73 -18.64
N ALA A 141 9.05 -2.61 -18.19
CA ALA A 141 9.13 -1.39 -18.98
C ALA A 141 9.97 -1.60 -20.25
N ALA A 142 11.13 -2.25 -20.12
CA ALA A 142 11.99 -2.57 -21.27
C ALA A 142 11.32 -3.50 -22.30
N ARG A 143 10.43 -4.41 -21.85
CA ARG A 143 9.69 -5.32 -22.72
C ARG A 143 8.49 -4.64 -23.38
N ASP A 144 7.66 -3.96 -22.57
CA ASP A 144 6.36 -3.46 -23.03
C ASP A 144 6.50 -2.15 -23.83
N TYR A 145 7.57 -1.40 -23.61
CA TYR A 145 7.80 -0.08 -24.23
C TYR A 145 9.18 0.06 -24.93
N SER A 146 9.72 -1.04 -25.44
CA SER A 146 11.05 -1.08 -26.08
C SER A 146 11.25 -0.07 -27.23
N MET A 147 10.15 0.37 -27.87
CA MET A 147 10.21 1.36 -28.97
C MET A 147 10.23 2.82 -28.47
N ARG A 148 9.96 3.06 -27.18
CA ARG A 148 9.83 4.40 -26.59
C ARG A 148 10.88 4.69 -25.53
N LEU A 149 11.48 3.66 -24.96
CA LEU A 149 12.44 3.74 -23.86
C LEU A 149 13.78 3.18 -24.31
N ASP A 150 14.84 3.58 -23.62
CA ASP A 150 16.14 2.92 -23.74
C ASP A 150 16.10 1.54 -23.07
N ALA A 151 15.66 0.54 -23.85
CA ALA A 151 15.51 -0.84 -23.36
C ALA A 151 16.87 -1.46 -22.96
N GLU A 152 17.99 -1.04 -23.58
CA GLU A 152 19.32 -1.55 -23.22
C GLU A 152 19.78 -1.00 -21.87
N LEU A 153 19.59 0.29 -21.63
CA LEU A 153 19.86 0.92 -20.36
C LEU A 153 19.05 0.24 -19.24
N LEU A 154 17.74 0.07 -19.43
CA LEU A 154 16.86 -0.56 -18.46
C LEU A 154 17.28 -2.01 -18.15
N LYS A 155 17.64 -2.80 -19.16
CA LYS A 155 18.15 -4.17 -18.98
C LYS A 155 19.47 -4.20 -18.22
N LYS A 156 20.39 -3.29 -18.53
CA LYS A 156 21.67 -3.15 -17.81
C LYS A 156 21.44 -2.84 -16.33
N LYS A 157 20.54 -1.91 -16.02
CA LYS A 157 20.19 -1.56 -14.63
C LYS A 157 19.46 -2.71 -13.93
N SER A 158 18.57 -3.42 -14.62
CA SER A 158 17.92 -4.64 -14.11
C SER A 158 18.93 -5.73 -13.78
N ALA A 159 19.91 -5.98 -14.64
CA ALA A 159 20.98 -6.94 -14.39
C ALA A 159 21.79 -6.58 -13.12
N PHE A 160 22.10 -5.29 -12.94
CA PHE A 160 22.75 -4.80 -11.72
C PHE A 160 21.92 -5.10 -10.46
N LEU A 161 20.61 -4.79 -10.49
CA LEU A 161 19.71 -5.12 -9.37
C LEU A 161 19.68 -6.63 -9.10
N GLY A 162 19.73 -7.46 -10.14
CA GLY A 162 19.86 -8.91 -10.02
C GLY A 162 21.13 -9.35 -9.28
N GLN A 163 22.27 -8.73 -9.57
CA GLN A 163 23.53 -8.98 -8.85
C GLN A 163 23.47 -8.49 -7.39
N SER A 164 22.86 -7.33 -7.14
CA SER A 164 22.65 -6.81 -5.78
C SER A 164 21.83 -7.77 -4.92
N MET A 165 20.83 -8.46 -5.49
CA MET A 165 20.04 -9.46 -4.75
C MET A 165 20.91 -10.61 -4.22
N ASN A 166 21.94 -11.04 -4.95
CA ASN A 166 22.85 -12.10 -4.46
C ASN A 166 23.71 -11.61 -3.28
N LYS A 167 24.18 -10.37 -3.33
CA LYS A 167 24.90 -9.74 -2.22
C LYS A 167 24.01 -9.60 -0.97
N ILE A 168 22.77 -9.15 -1.17
CA ILE A 168 21.78 -8.99 -0.08
C ILE A 168 21.49 -10.33 0.61
N ARG A 169 21.34 -11.43 -0.14
CA ARG A 169 21.10 -12.77 0.44
C ARG A 169 22.19 -13.24 1.37
N GLN A 170 23.44 -12.84 1.10
CA GLN A 170 24.61 -13.25 1.86
C GLN A 170 24.99 -12.24 2.96
N CYS A 171 24.26 -11.14 3.07
CA CYS A 171 24.58 -10.08 4.01
C CYS A 171 24.12 -10.44 5.42
N GLU A 172 25.03 -10.38 6.39
CA GLU A 172 24.77 -10.66 7.81
C GLU A 172 24.84 -9.40 8.70
N ASP A 173 25.24 -8.27 8.12
CA ASP A 173 25.38 -7.00 8.85
C ASP A 173 24.34 -5.97 8.41
N ALA A 174 23.68 -5.32 9.37
CA ALA A 174 22.65 -4.33 9.12
C ALA A 174 23.18 -3.07 8.41
N GLY A 175 24.41 -2.63 8.72
CA GLY A 175 25.02 -1.46 8.09
C GLY A 175 25.32 -1.71 6.62
N THR A 176 25.93 -2.86 6.33
CA THR A 176 26.19 -3.33 4.95
C THR A 176 24.89 -3.49 4.18
N LEU A 177 23.85 -4.06 4.82
CA LEU A 177 22.53 -4.23 4.20
C LEU A 177 21.88 -2.88 3.83
N LEU A 178 22.00 -1.89 4.71
CA LEU A 178 21.53 -0.52 4.43
C LEU A 178 22.28 0.12 3.26
N GLY A 179 23.59 -0.11 3.16
CA GLY A 179 24.40 0.33 2.02
C GLY A 179 23.95 -0.30 0.71
N LEU A 180 23.73 -1.62 0.69
CA LEU A 180 23.23 -2.35 -0.49
C LEU A 180 21.82 -1.89 -0.92
N GLU A 181 20.96 -1.61 0.04
CA GLU A 181 19.62 -1.03 -0.21
C GLU A 181 19.73 0.35 -0.85
N GLY A 182 20.59 1.21 -0.30
CA GLY A 182 20.83 2.56 -0.82
C GLY A 182 21.41 2.55 -2.25
N GLU A 183 22.37 1.65 -2.53
CA GLU A 183 22.94 1.46 -3.87
C GLU A 183 21.86 1.00 -4.87
N ALA A 184 21.06 -0.01 -4.51
CA ALA A 184 19.99 -0.51 -5.34
C ALA A 184 18.91 0.56 -5.60
N ALA A 185 18.55 1.35 -4.58
CA ALA A 185 17.62 2.45 -4.70
C ALA A 185 18.16 3.55 -5.63
N SER A 186 19.44 3.92 -5.51
CA SER A 186 20.08 4.90 -6.38
C SER A 186 20.04 4.47 -7.85
N VAL A 187 20.34 3.19 -8.12
CA VAL A 187 20.28 2.63 -9.48
C VAL A 187 18.85 2.66 -10.02
N TYR A 188 17.85 2.28 -9.25
CA TYR A 188 16.45 2.33 -9.66
C TYR A 188 15.99 3.75 -9.94
N PHE A 189 16.22 4.69 -9.03
CA PHE A 189 15.79 6.08 -9.20
C PHE A 189 16.55 6.82 -10.31
N SER A 190 17.76 6.38 -10.68
CA SER A 190 18.46 6.93 -11.85
C SER A 190 17.77 6.64 -13.18
N THR A 191 16.83 5.70 -13.23
CA THR A 191 16.04 5.34 -14.41
C THR A 191 14.59 5.80 -14.29
N PHE A 192 14.20 6.44 -13.21
CA PHE A 192 12.79 6.73 -12.92
C PHE A 192 12.19 7.69 -13.95
N ASP A 193 12.95 8.67 -14.41
CA ASP A 193 12.51 9.61 -15.45
C ASP A 193 12.18 8.88 -16.78
N GLU A 194 12.95 7.85 -17.14
CA GLU A 194 12.67 7.04 -18.31
C GLU A 194 11.32 6.32 -18.23
N LEU A 195 10.83 6.02 -17.04
CA LEU A 195 9.55 5.34 -16.83
C LEU A 195 8.34 6.26 -17.00
N ILE A 196 8.54 7.58 -17.08
CA ILE A 196 7.50 8.58 -17.34
C ILE A 196 7.27 8.63 -18.85
N LEU A 197 6.13 8.06 -19.29
CA LEU A 197 5.84 7.87 -20.72
C LEU A 197 5.03 9.00 -21.35
N GLN A 198 4.37 9.83 -20.55
CA GLN A 198 3.48 10.89 -21.01
C GLN A 198 3.81 12.21 -20.35
N GLN A 199 3.54 13.31 -21.07
CA GLN A 199 3.70 14.68 -20.57
C GLN A 199 5.10 14.95 -20.01
N LYS A 200 6.15 14.45 -20.68
CA LYS A 200 7.56 14.64 -20.24
C LYS A 200 7.97 16.11 -20.18
N GLU A 201 7.30 17.01 -20.93
CA GLU A 201 7.54 18.44 -20.90
C GLU A 201 7.09 19.07 -19.58
N ASP A 202 6.03 18.50 -18.94
CA ASP A 202 5.45 19.00 -17.70
C ASP A 202 5.91 18.19 -16.48
N PHE A 203 6.20 16.88 -16.66
CA PHE A 203 6.59 15.95 -15.62
C PHE A 203 7.98 15.40 -15.89
N TYR A 204 8.94 15.94 -15.18
CA TYR A 204 10.34 15.57 -15.28
C TYR A 204 10.90 15.22 -13.91
N PHE A 205 11.49 14.04 -13.75
CA PHE A 205 12.08 13.61 -12.49
C PHE A 205 13.57 13.95 -12.43
N HIS A 206 13.91 15.02 -11.70
CA HIS A 206 15.31 15.49 -11.55
C HIS A 206 16.18 14.63 -10.62
N GLY A 207 15.58 13.72 -9.89
CA GLY A 207 16.26 12.89 -8.89
C GLY A 207 15.64 12.99 -7.51
N ARG A 208 16.08 12.10 -6.62
CA ARG A 208 15.53 12.03 -5.26
C ARG A 208 16.12 13.13 -4.38
N ASN A 209 15.31 14.13 -4.05
CA ASN A 209 15.63 15.15 -3.06
C ASN A 209 14.56 15.17 -1.96
N LYS A 210 15.00 15.09 -0.68
CA LYS A 210 14.07 15.03 0.47
C LYS A 210 13.77 16.39 1.08
N ARG A 211 14.68 17.37 0.95
CA ARG A 211 14.57 18.63 1.69
C ARG A 211 15.11 19.82 0.87
N PRO A 212 14.24 20.61 0.26
CA PRO A 212 12.79 20.39 0.05
C PRO A 212 12.56 19.30 -1.02
N PRO A 213 11.41 18.59 -1.01
CA PRO A 213 11.04 17.72 -2.11
C PRO A 213 10.75 18.58 -3.33
N LEU A 214 11.50 18.35 -4.41
CA LEU A 214 11.35 19.09 -5.67
C LEU A 214 10.37 18.41 -6.61
N ASP A 215 9.90 17.22 -6.27
CA ASP A 215 9.04 16.40 -7.07
C ASP A 215 7.83 15.92 -6.25
N LEU A 216 6.62 15.99 -6.86
CA LEU A 216 5.37 15.59 -6.19
C LEU A 216 5.38 14.13 -5.73
N SER A 217 6.10 13.26 -6.45
CA SER A 217 6.25 11.84 -6.09
C SER A 217 7.00 11.62 -4.76
N LEU A 218 7.75 12.63 -4.29
CA LEU A 218 8.56 12.56 -3.09
C LEU A 218 7.92 13.20 -1.85
N ILE A 219 6.76 13.84 -1.99
CA ILE A 219 6.11 14.57 -0.88
C ILE A 219 5.67 13.61 0.24
N HIS A 220 5.37 12.36 -0.10
CA HIS A 220 4.81 11.36 0.82
C HIS A 220 5.78 10.21 1.18
N ILE A 221 7.08 10.37 0.91
CA ILE A 221 8.09 9.34 1.25
C ILE A 221 8.91 9.71 2.48
#